data_7bdfe6bcfb7d47eb18dd50fd3342bde6
#
_entry.id   7bdfe6bcfb7d47eb18dd50fd3342bde6
#
_cell.length_a   1.000
_cell.length_b   1.000
_cell.length_c   1.000
_cell.angle_alpha   90.00
_cell.angle_beta   90.00
_cell.angle_gamma   90.00
#
_symmetry.space_group_name_H-M   'P 1'
#
loop_
_entity.id
_entity.type
_entity.pdbx_description
1 polymer ?
#
loop_
_entity_poly.entity_id
_entity_poly.type
_entity_poly.pdbx_seq_one_letter_code
_entity_poly.pdbx_strand_id
1 'polypeptide(L)'
;MSDTRPLSDADADAMIAEIGAKARTATELLGKAPPELKSAGLRSAAARVRASVNRLLDANAEDCVLAEKNGITNAFMDRLRLTGDRIDGIAAGLEAVADRPDPIGAVDQEWTQPNGLKISRVRVPLGIIGVIYESRPNVTADAGGLCVKAGNAAVLRGGSDSFLSSGVLIDCLRSGFAEAGLPADAVQRIPTRDRAAVGAMLRGRGHIDLIVPRGGKSLTGRVFNEARMPVIGHLEGLAHIYVDKGADPAMARSISLNAKMRRTGICGAVETLLIDDAAVSRHLAPILDDLIAAGCEIRGDARVQAADDRVKPAVESDWRTEYLDAILSVRIVDGVDAAMAHINEYGSHHTDAIITCLLYTSPSPRDLARSRMPSSA
;
A
#
# COMPACT_ATOMS: atom_id res chain seq x y z
N MET A 1 -5.40 29.22 21.33
CA MET A 1 -6.85 29.17 21.12
C MET A 1 -7.07 28.61 19.74
N SER A 2 -7.40 27.31 19.59
CA SER A 2 -7.73 26.74 18.29
C SER A 2 -9.13 27.19 17.92
N ASP A 3 -9.27 27.85 16.78
CA ASP A 3 -10.56 28.20 16.20
C ASP A 3 -11.35 26.90 15.97
N THR A 4 -12.40 26.68 16.77
CA THR A 4 -13.23 25.46 16.76
C THR A 4 -14.27 25.45 15.67
N ARG A 5 -14.26 26.48 14.79
CA ARG A 5 -15.20 26.56 13.68
C ARG A 5 -14.79 25.59 12.58
N PRO A 6 -15.72 24.77 12.05
CA PRO A 6 -15.46 23.91 10.90
C PRO A 6 -14.88 24.72 9.72
N LEU A 7 -13.90 24.17 9.02
CA LEU A 7 -13.32 24.79 7.85
C LEU A 7 -14.37 24.86 6.74
N SER A 8 -14.56 26.05 6.16
CA SER A 8 -15.43 26.16 4.99
C SER A 8 -14.78 25.49 3.76
N ASP A 9 -15.59 25.06 2.79
CA ASP A 9 -15.06 24.49 1.54
C ASP A 9 -14.15 25.49 0.81
N ALA A 10 -14.51 26.79 0.80
CA ALA A 10 -13.70 27.83 0.17
C ALA A 10 -12.35 28.02 0.86
N ASP A 11 -12.30 27.99 2.20
CA ASP A 11 -11.04 28.11 2.94
C ASP A 11 -10.18 26.86 2.74
N ALA A 12 -10.82 25.68 2.67
CA ALA A 12 -10.14 24.43 2.38
C ALA A 12 -9.54 24.41 0.97
N ASP A 13 -10.28 24.85 -0.03
CA ASP A 13 -9.82 24.96 -1.42
C ASP A 13 -8.67 25.99 -1.54
N ALA A 14 -8.74 27.15 -0.87
CA ALA A 14 -7.68 28.13 -0.83
C ALA A 14 -6.38 27.57 -0.18
N MET A 15 -6.53 26.84 0.93
CA MET A 15 -5.41 26.16 1.59
C MET A 15 -4.73 25.16 0.64
N ILE A 16 -5.50 24.35 -0.10
CA ILE A 16 -4.94 23.39 -1.06
C ILE A 16 -4.24 24.11 -2.22
N ALA A 17 -4.79 25.23 -2.69
CA ALA A 17 -4.16 26.04 -3.73
C ALA A 17 -2.79 26.59 -3.28
N GLU A 18 -2.69 27.09 -2.04
CA GLU A 18 -1.41 27.58 -1.48
C GLU A 18 -0.39 26.46 -1.34
N ILE A 19 -0.78 25.31 -0.74
CA ILE A 19 0.07 24.13 -0.58
C ILE A 19 0.52 23.63 -1.95
N GLY A 20 -0.39 23.55 -2.91
CA GLY A 20 -0.11 23.09 -4.27
C GLY A 20 0.87 24.01 -5.00
N ALA A 21 0.77 25.33 -4.85
CA ALA A 21 1.70 26.27 -5.45
C ALA A 21 3.14 26.08 -4.92
N LYS A 22 3.31 25.95 -3.60
CA LYS A 22 4.62 25.66 -2.98
C LYS A 22 5.17 24.30 -3.43
N ALA A 23 4.31 23.26 -3.47
CA ALA A 23 4.70 21.94 -3.94
C ALA A 23 5.10 21.95 -5.43
N ARG A 24 4.44 22.73 -6.27
CA ARG A 24 4.77 22.86 -7.69
C ARG A 24 6.19 23.41 -7.90
N THR A 25 6.55 24.48 -7.20
CA THR A 25 7.92 25.01 -7.22
C THR A 25 8.93 23.96 -6.73
N ALA A 26 8.61 23.23 -5.65
CA ALA A 26 9.48 22.19 -5.14
C ALA A 26 9.66 21.05 -6.15
N THR A 27 8.62 20.64 -6.87
CA THR A 27 8.67 19.57 -7.89
C THR A 27 9.62 19.92 -9.04
N GLU A 28 9.62 21.19 -9.49
CA GLU A 28 10.52 21.64 -10.56
C GLU A 28 12.00 21.54 -10.16
N LEU A 29 12.31 21.80 -8.89
CA LEU A 29 13.66 21.67 -8.34
C LEU A 29 14.04 20.19 -8.15
N LEU A 30 13.14 19.38 -7.61
CA LEU A 30 13.35 17.94 -7.39
C LEU A 30 13.58 17.16 -8.69
N GLY A 31 12.83 17.49 -9.74
CA GLY A 31 12.96 16.82 -11.04
C GLY A 31 14.34 17.04 -11.70
N LYS A 32 15.06 18.09 -11.28
CA LYS A 32 16.41 18.42 -11.74
C LYS A 32 17.51 18.05 -10.73
N ALA A 33 17.13 17.63 -9.51
CA ALA A 33 18.08 17.35 -8.45
C ALA A 33 18.89 16.07 -8.78
N PRO A 34 20.22 16.09 -8.58
CA PRO A 34 21.06 14.91 -8.75
C PRO A 34 20.60 13.78 -7.82
N PRO A 35 20.76 12.49 -8.23
CA PRO A 35 20.39 11.33 -7.41
C PRO A 35 21.05 11.34 -6.02
N GLU A 36 22.31 11.78 -5.96
CA GLU A 36 23.12 11.84 -4.72
C GLU A 36 22.53 12.85 -3.73
N LEU A 37 22.01 13.98 -4.23
CA LEU A 37 21.38 15.01 -3.41
C LEU A 37 20.08 14.52 -2.77
N LYS A 38 19.26 13.79 -3.53
CA LYS A 38 18.03 13.16 -3.03
C LYS A 38 18.35 12.10 -1.97
N SER A 39 19.38 11.28 -2.21
CA SER A 39 19.85 10.28 -1.25
C SER A 39 20.42 10.92 0.03
N ALA A 40 21.20 11.99 -0.08
CA ALA A 40 21.71 12.75 1.06
C ALA A 40 20.58 13.35 1.91
N GLY A 41 19.57 13.94 1.26
CA GLY A 41 18.38 14.46 1.93
C GLY A 41 17.62 13.41 2.74
N LEU A 42 17.45 12.21 2.18
CA LEU A 42 16.80 11.10 2.86
C LEU A 42 17.61 10.62 4.08
N ARG A 43 18.93 10.52 3.97
CA ARG A 43 19.81 10.16 5.10
C ARG A 43 19.81 11.24 6.19
N SER A 44 19.82 12.53 5.81
CA SER A 44 19.69 13.62 6.77
C SER A 44 18.33 13.57 7.47
N ALA A 45 17.24 13.33 6.75
CA ALA A 45 15.92 13.14 7.33
C ALA A 45 15.88 11.96 8.31
N ALA A 46 16.50 10.82 7.99
CA ALA A 46 16.61 9.66 8.87
C ALA A 46 17.35 10.00 10.17
N ALA A 47 18.48 10.73 10.07
CA ALA A 47 19.22 11.20 11.23
C ALA A 47 18.38 12.14 12.12
N ARG A 48 17.57 13.03 11.52
CA ARG A 48 16.63 13.91 12.23
C ARG A 48 15.52 13.12 12.94
N VAL A 49 15.00 12.05 12.33
CA VAL A 49 14.01 11.15 12.97
C VAL A 49 14.63 10.53 14.22
N ARG A 50 15.85 9.96 14.14
CA ARG A 50 16.55 9.39 15.31
C ARG A 50 16.83 10.43 16.39
N ALA A 51 17.24 11.63 16.03
CA ALA A 51 17.47 12.73 16.98
C ALA A 51 16.18 13.22 17.66
N SER A 52 15.00 12.93 17.09
CA SER A 52 13.71 13.37 17.59
C SER A 52 12.91 12.28 18.32
N VAL A 53 13.53 11.18 18.73
CA VAL A 53 12.84 10.02 19.33
C VAL A 53 11.94 10.43 20.50
N ASN A 54 12.44 11.20 21.48
CA ASN A 54 11.65 11.61 22.64
C ASN A 54 10.46 12.49 22.22
N ARG A 55 10.68 13.47 21.34
CA ARG A 55 9.62 14.34 20.81
C ARG A 55 8.55 13.54 20.06
N LEU A 56 8.95 12.49 19.33
CA LEU A 56 8.03 11.59 18.63
C LEU A 56 7.23 10.73 19.60
N LEU A 57 7.86 10.20 20.64
CA LEU A 57 7.18 9.40 21.67
C LEU A 57 6.17 10.24 22.43
N ASP A 58 6.53 11.47 22.84
CA ASP A 58 5.63 12.38 23.55
C ASP A 58 4.41 12.74 22.70
N ALA A 59 4.62 13.17 21.45
CA ALA A 59 3.54 13.47 20.50
C ALA A 59 2.65 12.24 20.22
N ASN A 60 3.24 11.06 20.12
CA ASN A 60 2.50 9.83 19.90
C ASN A 60 1.70 9.40 21.13
N ALA A 61 2.21 9.61 22.33
CA ALA A 61 1.46 9.35 23.56
C ALA A 61 0.18 10.20 23.63
N GLU A 62 0.25 11.49 23.28
CA GLU A 62 -0.93 12.37 23.19
C GLU A 62 -1.91 11.90 22.11
N ASP A 63 -1.43 11.51 20.92
CA ASP A 63 -2.26 10.95 19.87
C ASP A 63 -2.96 9.66 20.34
N CYS A 64 -2.27 8.75 21.05
CA CYS A 64 -2.86 7.52 21.60
C CYS A 64 -3.95 7.81 22.64
N VAL A 65 -3.72 8.76 23.55
CA VAL A 65 -4.73 9.15 24.54
C VAL A 65 -6.00 9.69 23.87
N LEU A 66 -5.86 10.50 22.83
CA LEU A 66 -7.00 11.01 22.06
C LEU A 66 -7.73 9.89 21.31
N ALA A 67 -6.98 8.97 20.72
CA ALA A 67 -7.53 7.84 19.99
C ALA A 67 -8.33 6.89 20.91
N GLU A 68 -7.81 6.61 22.12
CA GLU A 68 -8.53 5.83 23.15
C GLU A 68 -9.86 6.47 23.54
N LYS A 69 -9.88 7.79 23.78
CA LYS A 69 -11.10 8.54 24.07
C LYS A 69 -12.13 8.47 22.95
N ASN A 70 -11.67 8.35 21.70
CA ASN A 70 -12.52 8.23 20.52
C ASN A 70 -12.93 6.78 20.22
N GLY A 71 -12.60 5.80 21.06
CA GLY A 71 -13.02 4.41 20.93
C GLY A 71 -12.36 3.65 19.79
N ILE A 72 -11.11 3.98 19.45
CA ILE A 72 -10.36 3.27 18.40
C ILE A 72 -10.16 1.79 18.78
N THR A 73 -10.22 0.87 17.80
CA THR A 73 -10.01 -0.56 18.05
C THR A 73 -8.55 -0.88 18.39
N ASN A 74 -8.31 -2.01 19.09
CA ASN A 74 -6.96 -2.47 19.42
C ASN A 74 -6.06 -2.63 18.20
N ALA A 75 -6.59 -3.10 17.08
CA ALA A 75 -5.86 -3.27 15.83
C ALA A 75 -5.40 -1.92 15.23
N PHE A 76 -6.22 -0.88 15.32
CA PHE A 76 -5.85 0.47 14.92
C PHE A 76 -4.89 1.12 15.92
N MET A 77 -5.09 0.89 17.23
CA MET A 77 -4.18 1.36 18.27
C MET A 77 -2.77 0.78 18.11
N ASP A 78 -2.63 -0.52 17.80
CA ASP A 78 -1.31 -1.11 17.51
C ASP A 78 -0.62 -0.46 16.31
N ARG A 79 -1.37 -0.07 15.28
CA ARG A 79 -0.82 0.64 14.11
C ARG A 79 -0.40 2.08 14.43
N LEU A 80 -1.09 2.73 15.36
CA LEU A 80 -0.86 4.11 15.74
C LEU A 80 0.37 4.24 16.67
N ARG A 81 0.53 3.29 17.61
CA ARG A 81 1.54 3.37 18.67
C ARG A 81 2.95 3.28 18.10
N LEU A 82 3.77 4.26 18.45
CA LEU A 82 5.21 4.27 18.17
C LEU A 82 5.98 3.78 19.41
N THR A 83 7.07 3.07 19.15
CA THR A 83 8.10 2.68 20.12
C THR A 83 9.45 3.13 19.60
N GLY A 84 10.49 3.11 20.43
CA GLY A 84 11.86 3.41 19.98
C GLY A 84 12.28 2.60 18.76
N ASP A 85 12.01 1.28 18.78
CA ASP A 85 12.32 0.37 17.68
C ASP A 85 11.53 0.71 16.41
N ARG A 86 10.24 1.07 16.55
CA ARG A 86 9.41 1.49 15.39
C ARG A 86 9.91 2.80 14.79
N ILE A 87 10.38 3.74 15.63
CA ILE A 87 10.95 5.01 15.18
C ILE A 87 12.29 4.77 14.46
N ASP A 88 13.16 3.90 15.01
CA ASP A 88 14.40 3.51 14.32
C ASP A 88 14.09 2.79 12.99
N GLY A 89 13.05 1.93 12.96
CA GLY A 89 12.55 1.32 11.74
C GLY A 89 12.09 2.33 10.67
N ILE A 90 11.48 3.46 11.08
CA ILE A 90 11.14 4.56 10.16
C ILE A 90 12.42 5.19 9.59
N ALA A 91 13.41 5.46 10.42
CA ALA A 91 14.69 6.02 9.96
C ALA A 91 15.43 5.06 9.02
N ALA A 92 15.50 3.77 9.38
CA ALA A 92 16.08 2.74 8.52
C ALA A 92 15.33 2.59 7.18
N GLY A 93 14.00 2.76 7.19
CA GLY A 93 13.20 2.81 5.97
C GLY A 93 13.59 3.94 5.02
N LEU A 94 13.84 5.14 5.55
CA LEU A 94 14.33 6.28 4.76
C LEU A 94 15.73 6.02 4.18
N GLU A 95 16.63 5.41 4.96
CA GLU A 95 17.96 5.00 4.50
C GLU A 95 17.87 3.94 3.38
N ALA A 96 17.01 2.94 3.55
CA ALA A 96 16.78 1.93 2.52
C ALA A 96 16.22 2.53 1.21
N VAL A 97 15.39 3.57 1.30
CA VAL A 97 14.93 4.33 0.11
C VAL A 97 16.08 5.14 -0.49
N ALA A 98 16.96 5.73 0.33
CA ALA A 98 18.15 6.45 -0.15
C ALA A 98 19.08 5.56 -0.97
N ASP A 99 19.23 4.29 -0.57
CA ASP A 99 20.11 3.31 -1.24
C ASP A 99 19.54 2.75 -2.54
N ARG A 100 18.26 2.95 -2.84
CA ARG A 100 17.67 2.49 -4.10
C ARG A 100 18.20 3.30 -5.28
N PRO A 101 18.32 2.70 -6.47
CA PRO A 101 18.58 3.42 -7.70
C PRO A 101 17.55 4.55 -7.91
N ASP A 102 18.01 5.67 -8.45
CA ASP A 102 17.09 6.74 -8.84
C ASP A 102 16.29 6.30 -10.07
N PRO A 103 14.95 6.34 -10.04
CA PRO A 103 14.15 5.96 -11.18
C PRO A 103 14.12 7.03 -12.30
N ILE A 104 14.46 8.29 -11.98
CA ILE A 104 14.32 9.39 -12.94
C ILE A 104 15.46 9.37 -13.94
N GLY A 105 15.11 9.53 -15.22
CA GLY A 105 16.05 9.47 -16.33
C GLY A 105 16.38 8.04 -16.81
N ALA A 106 15.87 7.01 -16.13
CA ALA A 106 16.04 5.64 -16.61
C ALA A 106 15.31 5.44 -17.96
N VAL A 107 16.01 4.82 -18.91
CA VAL A 107 15.46 4.47 -20.22
C VAL A 107 14.88 3.07 -20.13
N ASP A 108 13.56 2.95 -20.25
CA ASP A 108 12.86 1.65 -20.21
C ASP A 108 12.91 0.94 -21.57
N GLN A 109 12.94 1.70 -22.66
CA GLN A 109 12.92 1.17 -24.03
C GLN A 109 13.55 2.19 -24.99
N GLU A 110 14.26 1.69 -25.99
CA GLU A 110 14.78 2.49 -27.09
C GLU A 110 14.57 1.75 -28.42
N TRP A 111 14.16 2.47 -29.47
CA TRP A 111 14.00 1.91 -30.82
C TRP A 111 14.24 2.96 -31.89
N THR A 112 14.55 2.49 -33.11
CA THR A 112 14.75 3.35 -34.24
C THR A 112 13.63 3.13 -35.27
N GLN A 113 13.00 4.21 -35.71
CA GLN A 113 11.98 4.19 -36.73
C GLN A 113 12.63 3.94 -38.11
N PRO A 114 11.86 3.47 -39.16
CA PRO A 114 12.37 3.26 -40.50
C PRO A 114 13.00 4.50 -41.16
N ASN A 115 12.60 5.69 -40.74
CA ASN A 115 13.15 6.99 -41.21
C ASN A 115 14.44 7.40 -40.46
N GLY A 116 14.98 6.56 -39.55
CA GLY A 116 16.19 6.82 -38.78
C GLY A 116 15.97 7.59 -37.49
N LEU A 117 14.72 7.98 -37.11
CA LEU A 117 14.43 8.64 -35.86
C LEU A 117 14.62 7.69 -34.67
N LYS A 118 15.48 8.06 -33.75
CA LYS A 118 15.66 7.33 -32.46
C LYS A 118 14.65 7.82 -31.44
N ILE A 119 13.91 6.90 -30.85
CA ILE A 119 12.90 7.18 -29.82
C ILE A 119 13.28 6.42 -28.56
N SER A 120 13.23 7.11 -27.40
CA SER A 120 13.49 6.52 -26.08
C SER A 120 12.32 6.79 -25.17
N ARG A 121 11.89 5.77 -24.40
CA ARG A 121 10.94 5.92 -23.30
C ARG A 121 11.73 6.18 -22.02
N VAL A 122 11.64 7.39 -21.50
CA VAL A 122 12.39 7.85 -20.32
C VAL A 122 11.45 8.09 -19.15
N ARG A 123 11.82 7.63 -17.95
CA ARG A 123 11.06 7.88 -16.73
C ARG A 123 11.22 9.32 -16.26
N VAL A 124 10.10 9.95 -15.95
CA VAL A 124 10.02 11.33 -15.44
C VAL A 124 9.18 11.37 -14.16
N PRO A 125 9.33 12.42 -13.30
CA PRO A 125 8.45 12.59 -12.15
C PRO A 125 6.98 12.73 -12.57
N LEU A 126 6.07 12.24 -11.70
CA LEU A 126 4.62 12.39 -11.88
C LEU A 126 4.14 13.80 -11.52
N GLY A 127 4.84 14.50 -10.62
CA GLY A 127 4.48 15.81 -10.15
C GLY A 127 4.18 15.84 -8.65
N ILE A 128 3.02 16.39 -8.28
CA ILE A 128 2.58 16.50 -6.88
C ILE A 128 1.68 15.31 -6.54
N ILE A 129 2.11 14.51 -5.56
CA ILE A 129 1.38 13.33 -5.11
C ILE A 129 0.69 13.65 -3.79
N GLY A 130 -0.65 13.61 -3.78
CA GLY A 130 -1.44 13.66 -2.58
C GLY A 130 -1.56 12.26 -1.96
N VAL A 131 -1.19 12.10 -0.68
CA VAL A 131 -1.36 10.82 0.02
C VAL A 131 -2.30 11.01 1.20
N ILE A 132 -3.41 10.27 1.21
CA ILE A 132 -4.43 10.31 2.26
C ILE A 132 -4.37 8.97 3.01
N TYR A 133 -4.06 9.00 4.31
CA TYR A 133 -3.83 7.77 5.08
C TYR A 133 -4.43 7.83 6.49
N GLU A 134 -4.66 6.66 7.09
CA GLU A 134 -5.29 6.49 8.42
C GLU A 134 -4.32 5.83 9.39
N SER A 135 -4.36 6.25 10.68
CA SER A 135 -3.77 5.55 11.85
C SER A 135 -2.36 4.96 11.66
N ARG A 136 -1.50 5.61 10.89
CA ARG A 136 -0.15 5.10 10.56
C ARG A 136 0.86 6.23 10.45
N PRO A 137 1.44 6.70 11.57
CA PRO A 137 2.42 7.80 11.54
C PRO A 137 3.61 7.53 10.59
N ASN A 138 4.10 6.28 10.51
CA ASN A 138 5.20 5.88 9.64
C ASN A 138 4.96 6.21 8.15
N VAL A 139 3.69 6.16 7.69
CA VAL A 139 3.36 6.48 6.29
C VAL A 139 3.78 7.90 5.91
N THR A 140 3.83 8.81 6.88
CA THR A 140 4.36 10.18 6.67
C THR A 140 5.78 10.15 6.11
N ALA A 141 6.65 9.36 6.73
CA ALA A 141 8.05 9.24 6.31
C ALA A 141 8.19 8.38 5.03
N ASP A 142 7.48 7.26 4.98
CA ASP A 142 7.53 6.33 3.84
C ASP A 142 7.07 7.02 2.56
N ALA A 143 5.89 7.66 2.58
CA ALA A 143 5.34 8.34 1.41
C ALA A 143 6.16 9.58 1.02
N GLY A 144 6.55 10.41 2.01
CA GLY A 144 7.39 11.59 1.77
C GLY A 144 8.74 11.21 1.17
N GLY A 145 9.39 10.19 1.73
CA GLY A 145 10.70 9.72 1.26
C GLY A 145 10.64 9.13 -0.14
N LEU A 146 9.67 8.27 -0.43
CA LEU A 146 9.50 7.67 -1.76
C LEU A 146 9.18 8.72 -2.83
N CYS A 147 8.30 9.68 -2.52
CA CYS A 147 7.98 10.76 -3.45
C CYS A 147 9.23 11.58 -3.80
N VAL A 148 9.98 12.02 -2.80
CA VAL A 148 11.20 12.83 -3.01
C VAL A 148 12.28 12.05 -3.76
N LYS A 149 12.49 10.76 -3.44
CA LYS A 149 13.43 9.90 -4.18
C LYS A 149 13.08 9.81 -5.66
N ALA A 150 11.79 9.76 -5.97
CA ALA A 150 11.28 9.71 -7.35
C ALA A 150 11.04 11.11 -7.96
N GLY A 151 11.62 12.18 -7.39
CA GLY A 151 11.54 13.54 -7.94
C GLY A 151 10.18 14.21 -7.81
N ASN A 152 9.26 13.66 -6.99
CA ASN A 152 7.91 14.18 -6.79
C ASN A 152 7.80 14.97 -5.48
N ALA A 153 6.95 15.99 -5.45
CA ALA A 153 6.52 16.59 -4.19
C ALA A 153 5.37 15.78 -3.57
N ALA A 154 5.30 15.75 -2.24
CA ALA A 154 4.26 15.05 -1.49
C ALA A 154 3.39 16.03 -0.67
N VAL A 155 2.07 15.90 -0.81
CA VAL A 155 1.08 16.58 0.05
C VAL A 155 0.37 15.52 0.88
N LEU A 156 0.64 15.49 2.17
CA LEU A 156 0.30 14.42 3.08
C LEU A 156 -0.87 14.79 4.00
N ARG A 157 -1.90 13.95 4.02
CA ARG A 157 -3.05 14.05 4.94
C ARG A 157 -3.17 12.77 5.76
N GLY A 158 -2.59 12.77 6.95
CA GLY A 158 -2.74 11.70 7.93
C GLY A 158 -4.10 11.72 8.63
N GLY A 159 -4.44 10.62 9.29
CA GLY A 159 -5.60 10.54 10.17
C GLY A 159 -5.57 11.58 11.29
N SER A 160 -6.76 11.91 11.82
CA SER A 160 -6.86 12.82 12.98
C SER A 160 -6.22 12.25 14.24
N ASP A 161 -6.10 10.95 14.31
CA ASP A 161 -5.55 10.13 15.38
C ASP A 161 -4.01 10.11 15.42
N SER A 162 -3.33 10.45 14.32
CA SER A 162 -1.86 10.52 14.23
C SER A 162 -1.35 11.94 13.94
N PHE A 163 -2.15 12.94 14.24
CA PHE A 163 -1.87 14.31 13.80
C PHE A 163 -0.62 14.90 14.43
N LEU A 164 -0.35 14.67 15.71
CA LEU A 164 0.81 15.25 16.39
C LEU A 164 2.10 14.54 15.97
N SER A 165 2.13 13.22 16.03
CA SER A 165 3.28 12.41 15.64
C SER A 165 3.64 12.59 14.15
N SER A 166 2.65 12.62 13.26
CA SER A 166 2.86 12.96 11.85
C SER A 166 3.45 14.36 11.65
N GLY A 167 3.07 15.33 12.50
CA GLY A 167 3.64 16.67 12.49
C GLY A 167 5.15 16.68 12.76
N VAL A 168 5.58 15.96 13.79
CA VAL A 168 7.00 15.84 14.12
C VAL A 168 7.79 15.16 13.00
N LEU A 169 7.21 14.12 12.37
CA LEU A 169 7.85 13.45 11.22
C LEU A 169 8.00 14.39 10.03
N ILE A 170 6.99 15.20 9.73
CA ILE A 170 7.08 16.22 8.66
C ILE A 170 8.21 17.22 8.95
N ASP A 171 8.32 17.70 10.20
CA ASP A 171 9.41 18.62 10.57
C ASP A 171 10.78 17.96 10.36
N CYS A 172 10.95 16.69 10.71
CA CYS A 172 12.18 15.94 10.50
C CYS A 172 12.53 15.82 9.00
N LEU A 173 11.53 15.49 8.16
CA LEU A 173 11.73 15.38 6.71
C LEU A 173 12.12 16.73 6.10
N ARG A 174 11.34 17.77 6.37
CA ARG A 174 11.58 19.13 5.85
C ARG A 174 12.95 19.66 6.25
N SER A 175 13.34 19.49 7.51
CA SER A 175 14.65 19.91 8.01
C SER A 175 15.78 19.13 7.35
N GLY A 176 15.66 17.80 7.26
CA GLY A 176 16.67 16.96 6.63
C GLY A 176 16.85 17.25 5.14
N PHE A 177 15.77 17.51 4.43
CA PHE A 177 15.83 17.91 3.01
C PHE A 177 16.48 19.28 2.84
N ALA A 178 16.12 20.27 3.66
CA ALA A 178 16.70 21.61 3.60
C ALA A 178 18.22 21.59 3.90
N GLU A 179 18.67 20.79 4.88
CA GLU A 179 20.10 20.60 5.20
C GLU A 179 20.90 20.04 4.03
N ALA A 180 20.30 19.16 3.24
CA ALA A 180 20.92 18.63 2.04
C ALA A 180 20.83 19.56 0.82
N GLY A 181 20.15 20.72 0.94
CA GLY A 181 19.95 21.66 -0.17
C GLY A 181 18.74 21.32 -1.06
N LEU A 182 17.85 20.44 -0.63
CA LEU A 182 16.57 20.19 -1.29
C LEU A 182 15.49 21.17 -0.77
N PRO A 183 14.44 21.47 -1.55
CA PRO A 183 13.37 22.33 -1.09
C PRO A 183 12.61 21.70 0.09
N ALA A 184 12.46 22.42 1.20
CA ALA A 184 11.69 21.95 2.35
C ALA A 184 10.22 21.69 2.00
N ASP A 185 9.67 22.42 1.02
CA ASP A 185 8.29 22.26 0.53
C ASP A 185 8.10 21.06 -0.40
N ALA A 186 9.15 20.24 -0.60
CA ALA A 186 9.05 18.93 -1.23
C ALA A 186 8.10 17.99 -0.50
N VAL A 187 7.96 18.15 0.82
CA VAL A 187 6.98 17.41 1.63
C VAL A 187 6.19 18.41 2.47
N GLN A 188 4.89 18.40 2.31
CA GLN A 188 3.97 19.25 3.03
C GLN A 188 2.86 18.42 3.68
N ARG A 189 2.34 18.91 4.78
CA ARG A 189 1.21 18.33 5.48
C ARG A 189 0.00 19.24 5.41
N ILE A 190 -1.18 18.68 5.28
CA ILE A 190 -2.44 19.38 5.52
C ILE A 190 -2.50 19.77 7.02
N PRO A 191 -2.54 21.07 7.35
CA PRO A 191 -2.34 21.56 8.73
C PRO A 191 -3.62 21.49 9.59
N THR A 192 -4.61 20.69 9.20
CA THR A 192 -5.90 20.58 9.90
C THR A 192 -6.36 19.12 10.02
N ARG A 193 -7.14 18.84 11.09
CA ARG A 193 -7.85 17.57 11.27
C ARG A 193 -9.20 17.55 10.53
N ASP A 194 -9.66 18.68 10.02
CA ASP A 194 -10.97 18.80 9.41
C ASP A 194 -11.08 17.92 8.13
N ARG A 195 -12.22 17.25 8.00
CA ARG A 195 -12.53 16.39 6.85
C ARG A 195 -12.82 17.18 5.56
N ALA A 196 -13.15 18.46 5.65
CA ALA A 196 -13.32 19.34 4.50
C ALA A 196 -12.04 19.42 3.66
N ALA A 197 -10.87 19.38 4.32
CA ALA A 197 -9.57 19.35 3.64
C ALA A 197 -9.39 18.12 2.73
N VAL A 198 -9.95 16.96 3.08
CA VAL A 198 -9.95 15.77 2.19
C VAL A 198 -10.75 16.06 0.92
N GLY A 199 -11.96 16.61 1.06
CA GLY A 199 -12.78 17.02 -0.08
C GLY A 199 -12.04 18.02 -0.99
N ALA A 200 -11.38 19.03 -0.41
CA ALA A 200 -10.58 20.00 -1.15
C ALA A 200 -9.40 19.34 -1.89
N MET A 201 -8.68 18.40 -1.26
CA MET A 201 -7.64 17.62 -1.96
C MET A 201 -8.19 16.87 -3.17
N LEU A 202 -9.37 16.23 -3.03
CA LEU A 202 -9.99 15.45 -4.11
C LEU A 202 -10.50 16.35 -5.26
N ARG A 203 -10.89 17.59 -4.96
CA ARG A 203 -11.25 18.60 -5.97
C ARG A 203 -10.05 19.34 -6.55
N GLY A 204 -8.87 19.28 -5.89
CA GLY A 204 -7.68 20.08 -6.14
C GLY A 204 -6.92 19.76 -7.43
N ARG A 205 -7.62 19.46 -8.55
CA ARG A 205 -7.01 19.27 -9.87
C ARG A 205 -6.22 20.52 -10.29
N GLY A 206 -4.98 20.31 -10.73
CA GLY A 206 -4.04 21.39 -11.05
C GLY A 206 -3.13 21.76 -9.89
N HIS A 207 -3.52 21.48 -8.65
CA HIS A 207 -2.72 21.63 -7.44
C HIS A 207 -2.11 20.29 -6.96
N ILE A 208 -2.80 19.18 -7.26
CA ILE A 208 -2.37 17.81 -7.02
C ILE A 208 -2.52 17.05 -8.33
N ASP A 209 -1.50 16.30 -8.73
CA ASP A 209 -1.46 15.59 -10.00
C ASP A 209 -1.97 14.14 -9.88
N LEU A 210 -1.83 13.54 -8.69
CA LEU A 210 -2.21 12.16 -8.41
C LEU A 210 -2.54 11.98 -6.93
N ILE A 211 -3.53 11.13 -6.61
CA ILE A 211 -3.90 10.76 -5.23
C ILE A 211 -3.59 9.29 -4.97
N VAL A 212 -3.03 9.01 -3.78
CA VAL A 212 -2.81 7.65 -3.26
C VAL A 212 -3.55 7.51 -1.92
N PRO A 213 -4.71 6.81 -1.89
CA PRO A 213 -5.37 6.49 -0.63
C PRO A 213 -4.69 5.30 0.07
N ARG A 214 -4.54 5.40 1.39
CA ARG A 214 -3.96 4.36 2.28
C ARG A 214 -4.83 4.19 3.53
N GLY A 215 -5.97 3.58 3.41
CA GLY A 215 -6.93 3.39 4.49
C GLY A 215 -7.92 2.27 4.21
N GLY A 216 -8.98 2.21 5.01
CA GLY A 216 -10.04 1.23 4.83
C GLY A 216 -10.92 1.51 3.60
N LYS A 217 -11.79 0.55 3.29
CA LYS A 217 -12.67 0.56 2.10
C LYS A 217 -13.50 1.83 1.98
N SER A 218 -13.97 2.41 3.10
CA SER A 218 -14.79 3.63 3.08
C SER A 218 -13.99 4.86 2.61
N LEU A 219 -12.76 5.05 3.09
CA LEU A 219 -11.89 6.13 2.63
C LEU A 219 -11.49 5.94 1.17
N THR A 220 -11.04 4.73 0.84
CA THR A 220 -10.58 4.43 -0.51
C THR A 220 -11.71 4.56 -1.53
N GLY A 221 -12.90 4.04 -1.21
CA GLY A 221 -14.10 4.19 -2.05
C GLY A 221 -14.50 5.65 -2.26
N ARG A 222 -14.44 6.47 -1.20
CA ARG A 222 -14.67 7.91 -1.31
C ARG A 222 -13.68 8.57 -2.26
N VAL A 223 -12.39 8.23 -2.14
CA VAL A 223 -11.34 8.79 -3.01
C VAL A 223 -11.58 8.42 -4.47
N PHE A 224 -11.88 7.15 -4.77
CA PHE A 224 -12.17 6.72 -6.14
C PHE A 224 -13.40 7.41 -6.74
N ASN A 225 -14.43 7.69 -5.93
CA ASN A 225 -15.67 8.30 -6.41
C ASN A 225 -15.56 9.83 -6.57
N GLU A 226 -14.80 10.52 -5.71
CA GLU A 226 -14.80 11.99 -5.64
C GLU A 226 -13.56 12.64 -6.28
N ALA A 227 -12.44 11.90 -6.48
CA ALA A 227 -11.21 12.49 -7.00
C ALA A 227 -11.35 12.95 -8.45
N ARG A 228 -10.84 14.16 -8.71
CA ARG A 228 -10.83 14.79 -10.05
C ARG A 228 -9.48 14.65 -10.77
N MET A 229 -8.56 13.92 -10.21
CA MET A 229 -7.25 13.56 -10.75
C MET A 229 -7.07 12.04 -10.70
N PRO A 230 -6.06 11.47 -11.38
CA PRO A 230 -5.75 10.04 -11.29
C PRO A 230 -5.58 9.56 -9.84
N VAL A 231 -6.05 8.33 -9.58
CA VAL A 231 -5.91 7.66 -8.29
C VAL A 231 -5.15 6.36 -8.48
N ILE A 232 -4.13 6.12 -7.66
CA ILE A 232 -3.45 4.83 -7.56
C ILE A 232 -3.77 4.23 -6.19
N GLY A 233 -4.48 3.12 -6.19
CA GLY A 233 -4.90 2.43 -4.97
C GLY A 233 -5.70 1.18 -5.29
N HIS A 234 -6.14 0.49 -4.26
CA HIS A 234 -7.06 -0.65 -4.36
C HIS A 234 -8.19 -0.48 -3.33
N LEU A 235 -9.36 -1.00 -3.64
CA LEU A 235 -10.53 -0.98 -2.75
C LEU A 235 -10.50 -2.14 -1.77
N GLU A 236 -10.12 -3.31 -2.25
CA GLU A 236 -10.13 -4.58 -1.54
C GLU A 236 -8.89 -5.39 -1.90
N GLY A 237 -8.42 -6.22 -0.99
CA GLY A 237 -7.33 -7.16 -1.17
C GLY A 237 -7.81 -8.61 -1.16
N LEU A 238 -8.56 -9.03 -2.18
CA LEU A 238 -8.95 -10.44 -2.35
C LEU A 238 -7.76 -11.23 -2.91
N ALA A 239 -6.89 -11.67 -2.00
CA ALA A 239 -5.71 -12.43 -2.36
C ALA A 239 -6.03 -13.91 -2.53
N HIS A 240 -5.52 -14.53 -3.61
CA HIS A 240 -5.70 -15.94 -3.92
C HIS A 240 -4.39 -16.70 -3.90
N ILE A 241 -4.45 -17.95 -3.47
CA ILE A 241 -3.39 -18.94 -3.68
C ILE A 241 -3.98 -20.13 -4.39
N TYR A 242 -3.36 -20.53 -5.49
CA TYR A 242 -3.65 -21.80 -6.15
C TYR A 242 -2.55 -22.81 -5.84
N VAL A 243 -2.94 -23.99 -5.32
CA VAL A 243 -2.06 -25.13 -5.05
C VAL A 243 -2.15 -26.09 -6.22
N ASP A 244 -1.11 -26.09 -7.05
CA ASP A 244 -0.98 -26.95 -8.23
C ASP A 244 -0.70 -28.41 -7.84
N LYS A 245 -1.10 -29.35 -8.70
CA LYS A 245 -0.84 -30.79 -8.53
C LYS A 245 0.63 -31.15 -8.34
N GLY A 246 1.53 -30.35 -8.87
CA GLY A 246 2.97 -30.53 -8.75
C GLY A 246 3.60 -29.83 -7.53
N ALA A 247 2.82 -29.19 -6.67
CA ALA A 247 3.32 -28.51 -5.49
C ALA A 247 4.05 -29.46 -4.52
N ASP A 248 5.11 -28.95 -3.87
CA ASP A 248 5.72 -29.66 -2.74
C ASP A 248 4.80 -29.55 -1.51
N PRO A 249 4.48 -30.68 -0.81
CA PRO A 249 3.54 -30.66 0.30
C PRO A 249 3.97 -29.81 1.49
N ALA A 250 5.25 -29.82 1.84
CA ALA A 250 5.76 -29.05 2.97
C ALA A 250 5.70 -27.54 2.66
N MET A 251 6.06 -27.17 1.44
CA MET A 251 5.97 -25.80 0.94
C MET A 251 4.51 -25.35 0.89
N ALA A 252 3.58 -26.15 0.35
CA ALA A 252 2.17 -25.78 0.25
C ALA A 252 1.55 -25.52 1.63
N ARG A 253 1.82 -26.36 2.63
CA ARG A 253 1.38 -26.18 4.02
C ARG A 253 1.93 -24.90 4.62
N SER A 254 3.25 -24.74 4.58
CA SER A 254 3.95 -23.59 5.19
C SER A 254 3.51 -22.27 4.57
N ILE A 255 3.40 -22.18 3.24
CA ILE A 255 2.98 -20.95 2.54
C ILE A 255 1.51 -20.65 2.85
N SER A 256 0.60 -21.62 2.76
CA SER A 256 -0.84 -21.40 3.02
C SER A 256 -1.09 -20.93 4.45
N LEU A 257 -0.46 -21.56 5.44
CA LEU A 257 -0.55 -21.17 6.84
C LEU A 257 0.00 -19.74 7.06
N ASN A 258 1.20 -19.47 6.56
CA ASN A 258 1.84 -18.16 6.72
C ASN A 258 1.05 -17.05 6.02
N ALA A 259 0.58 -17.30 4.80
CA ALA A 259 -0.13 -16.31 4.00
C ALA A 259 -1.47 -15.87 4.65
N LYS A 260 -2.14 -16.76 5.41
CA LYS A 260 -3.35 -16.38 6.15
C LYS A 260 -3.05 -15.93 7.56
N MET A 261 -2.32 -16.74 8.35
CA MET A 261 -2.31 -16.62 9.80
C MET A 261 -1.20 -15.71 10.35
N ARG A 262 -0.16 -15.38 9.57
CA ARG A 262 0.87 -14.46 10.03
C ARG A 262 0.30 -13.09 10.43
N ARG A 263 -0.70 -12.58 9.68
CA ARG A 263 -1.33 -11.29 9.92
C ARG A 263 -2.65 -11.20 9.16
N THR A 264 -3.73 -11.59 9.77
CA THR A 264 -5.05 -11.72 9.14
C THR A 264 -5.65 -10.39 8.67
N GLY A 265 -5.43 -9.30 9.42
CA GLY A 265 -6.04 -7.99 9.17
C GLY A 265 -5.30 -7.11 8.16
N ILE A 266 -4.61 -7.67 7.16
CA ILE A 266 -3.95 -6.92 6.07
C ILE A 266 -4.45 -7.38 4.71
N CYS A 267 -4.50 -6.46 3.75
CA CYS A 267 -4.96 -6.72 2.37
C CYS A 267 -4.13 -7.78 1.60
N GLY A 268 -2.96 -8.14 2.09
CA GLY A 268 -2.11 -9.20 1.51
C GLY A 268 -2.29 -10.56 2.17
N ALA A 269 -3.17 -10.69 3.18
CA ALA A 269 -3.55 -11.99 3.71
C ALA A 269 -4.39 -12.75 2.66
N VAL A 270 -4.15 -14.06 2.50
CA VAL A 270 -4.95 -14.84 1.56
C VAL A 270 -6.40 -14.94 2.05
N GLU A 271 -7.35 -14.73 1.14
CA GLU A 271 -8.77 -14.82 1.42
C GLU A 271 -9.42 -16.04 0.76
N THR A 272 -8.82 -16.53 -0.34
CA THR A 272 -9.28 -17.74 -1.02
C THR A 272 -8.11 -18.67 -1.37
N LEU A 273 -8.23 -19.94 -1.00
CA LEU A 273 -7.33 -21.01 -1.37
C LEU A 273 -8.00 -21.91 -2.41
N LEU A 274 -7.39 -22.02 -3.58
CA LEU A 274 -7.82 -22.90 -4.66
C LEU A 274 -6.90 -24.13 -4.71
N ILE A 275 -7.47 -25.31 -4.68
CA ILE A 275 -6.70 -26.57 -4.73
C ILE A 275 -7.04 -27.33 -6.00
N ASP A 276 -6.02 -27.70 -6.77
CA ASP A 276 -6.16 -28.55 -7.94
C ASP A 276 -6.83 -29.89 -7.54
N ASP A 277 -7.80 -30.33 -8.32
CA ASP A 277 -8.49 -31.62 -8.07
C ASP A 277 -7.51 -32.79 -7.97
N ALA A 278 -6.52 -32.83 -8.83
CA ALA A 278 -5.47 -33.84 -8.79
C ALA A 278 -4.51 -33.72 -7.58
N ALA A 279 -4.56 -32.59 -6.87
CA ALA A 279 -3.76 -32.33 -5.67
C ALA A 279 -4.51 -32.65 -4.35
N VAL A 280 -5.81 -32.85 -4.39
CA VAL A 280 -6.69 -32.96 -3.21
C VAL A 280 -6.19 -34.02 -2.23
N SER A 281 -5.93 -35.26 -2.72
CA SER A 281 -5.52 -36.39 -1.87
C SER A 281 -4.21 -36.15 -1.11
N ARG A 282 -3.37 -35.27 -1.61
CA ARG A 282 -2.03 -35.02 -1.09
C ARG A 282 -1.94 -33.75 -0.26
N HIS A 283 -2.74 -32.71 -0.57
CA HIS A 283 -2.56 -31.36 -0.03
C HIS A 283 -3.73 -30.88 0.84
N LEU A 284 -4.98 -31.27 0.55
CA LEU A 284 -6.15 -30.69 1.22
C LEU A 284 -6.12 -30.91 2.73
N ALA A 285 -6.16 -32.15 3.19
CA ALA A 285 -6.27 -32.46 4.62
C ALA A 285 -5.10 -31.86 5.44
N PRO A 286 -3.81 -32.01 5.06
CA PRO A 286 -2.72 -31.43 5.83
C PRO A 286 -2.74 -29.90 5.90
N ILE A 287 -3.22 -29.20 4.86
CA ILE A 287 -3.34 -27.73 4.86
C ILE A 287 -4.49 -27.30 5.79
N LEU A 288 -5.65 -27.98 5.72
CA LEU A 288 -6.78 -27.69 6.59
C LEU A 288 -6.43 -27.92 8.06
N ASP A 289 -5.71 -29.02 8.38
CA ASP A 289 -5.27 -29.33 9.75
C ASP A 289 -4.42 -28.20 10.34
N ASP A 290 -3.43 -27.72 9.59
CA ASP A 290 -2.55 -26.64 10.05
C ASP A 290 -3.32 -25.33 10.27
N LEU A 291 -4.20 -24.95 9.35
CA LEU A 291 -4.99 -23.73 9.43
C LEU A 291 -5.99 -23.78 10.58
N ILE A 292 -6.72 -24.89 10.75
CA ILE A 292 -7.70 -25.07 11.83
C ILE A 292 -7.00 -25.12 13.19
N ALA A 293 -5.85 -25.81 13.29
CA ALA A 293 -5.05 -25.83 14.51
C ALA A 293 -4.54 -24.43 14.90
N ALA A 294 -4.30 -23.54 13.93
CA ALA A 294 -3.94 -22.15 14.16
C ALA A 294 -5.16 -21.24 14.46
N GLY A 295 -6.39 -21.77 14.51
CA GLY A 295 -7.61 -21.04 14.82
C GLY A 295 -8.29 -20.38 13.60
N CYS A 296 -7.98 -20.83 12.38
CA CYS A 296 -8.64 -20.34 11.18
C CYS A 296 -9.98 -21.04 10.95
N GLU A 297 -11.06 -20.28 10.76
CA GLU A 297 -12.33 -20.80 10.27
C GLU A 297 -12.21 -21.08 8.76
N ILE A 298 -12.58 -22.28 8.34
CA ILE A 298 -12.58 -22.65 6.92
C ILE A 298 -14.01 -22.66 6.39
N ARG A 299 -14.22 -21.99 5.25
CA ARG A 299 -15.45 -22.05 4.47
C ARG A 299 -15.16 -22.70 3.13
N GLY A 300 -15.74 -23.89 2.91
CA GLY A 300 -15.44 -24.70 1.74
C GLY A 300 -16.63 -24.92 0.81
N ASP A 301 -16.34 -25.19 -0.47
CA ASP A 301 -17.35 -25.71 -1.38
C ASP A 301 -17.80 -27.12 -0.95
N ALA A 302 -18.81 -27.69 -1.61
CA ALA A 302 -19.36 -29.00 -1.27
C ALA A 302 -18.32 -30.15 -1.28
N ARG A 303 -17.27 -30.02 -2.10
CA ARG A 303 -16.20 -31.03 -2.20
C ARG A 303 -15.22 -30.93 -1.03
N VAL A 304 -14.91 -29.74 -0.58
CA VAL A 304 -14.07 -29.51 0.62
C VAL A 304 -14.83 -29.96 1.88
N GLN A 305 -16.13 -29.65 1.97
CA GLN A 305 -16.97 -30.10 3.08
C GLN A 305 -17.07 -31.63 3.15
N ALA A 306 -17.18 -32.28 1.99
CA ALA A 306 -17.22 -33.78 1.96
C ALA A 306 -15.90 -34.44 2.41
N ALA A 307 -14.79 -33.69 2.35
CA ALA A 307 -13.47 -34.15 2.77
C ALA A 307 -13.18 -33.92 4.26
N ASP A 308 -13.83 -32.92 4.89
CA ASP A 308 -13.58 -32.56 6.30
C ASP A 308 -14.84 -31.93 6.93
N ASP A 309 -15.38 -32.56 7.97
CA ASP A 309 -16.60 -32.15 8.69
C ASP A 309 -16.44 -30.86 9.53
N ARG A 310 -15.22 -30.43 9.77
CA ARG A 310 -14.91 -29.14 10.46
C ARG A 310 -15.12 -27.92 9.57
N VAL A 311 -15.25 -28.13 8.25
CA VAL A 311 -15.41 -27.07 7.26
C VAL A 311 -16.85 -26.59 7.21
N LYS A 312 -17.05 -25.28 7.35
CA LYS A 312 -18.36 -24.65 7.16
C LYS A 312 -18.69 -24.50 5.67
N PRO A 313 -19.99 -24.51 5.29
CA PRO A 313 -20.37 -24.29 3.90
C PRO A 313 -20.02 -22.86 3.46
N ALA A 314 -19.32 -22.74 2.34
CA ALA A 314 -19.15 -21.48 1.67
C ALA A 314 -20.43 -21.10 0.90
N VAL A 315 -20.79 -19.83 0.95
CA VAL A 315 -21.85 -19.24 0.13
C VAL A 315 -21.24 -18.37 -0.96
N GLU A 316 -22.04 -17.99 -1.97
CA GLU A 316 -21.54 -17.26 -3.15
C GLU A 316 -20.82 -15.94 -2.78
N SER A 317 -21.30 -15.25 -1.75
CA SER A 317 -20.66 -14.01 -1.28
C SER A 317 -19.28 -14.22 -0.66
N ASP A 318 -18.95 -15.44 -0.17
CA ASP A 318 -17.66 -15.72 0.44
C ASP A 318 -16.52 -15.57 -0.57
N TRP A 319 -16.76 -15.91 -1.83
CA TRP A 319 -15.77 -15.77 -2.90
C TRP A 319 -15.40 -14.31 -3.22
N ARG A 320 -16.25 -13.34 -2.80
CA ARG A 320 -16.05 -11.90 -2.99
C ARG A 320 -15.80 -11.14 -1.68
N THR A 321 -15.51 -11.88 -0.60
CA THR A 321 -15.36 -11.28 0.73
C THR A 321 -13.90 -11.19 1.15
N GLU A 322 -13.43 -9.98 1.40
CA GLU A 322 -12.19 -9.72 2.14
C GLU A 322 -12.53 -9.77 3.64
N TYR A 323 -12.23 -10.90 4.30
CA TYR A 323 -12.59 -11.10 5.71
C TYR A 323 -11.79 -10.24 6.67
N LEU A 324 -10.50 -10.02 6.38
CA LEU A 324 -9.57 -9.34 7.28
C LEU A 324 -9.51 -9.98 8.69
N ASP A 325 -9.83 -11.26 8.78
CA ASP A 325 -9.93 -12.05 9.99
C ASP A 325 -9.40 -13.47 9.75
N ALA A 326 -9.34 -14.30 10.79
CA ALA A 326 -8.94 -15.72 10.72
C ALA A 326 -10.04 -16.57 10.06
N ILE A 327 -10.46 -16.21 8.86
CA ILE A 327 -11.45 -16.91 8.03
C ILE A 327 -10.86 -17.07 6.63
N LEU A 328 -10.96 -18.27 6.03
CA LEU A 328 -10.43 -18.57 4.70
C LEU A 328 -11.46 -19.35 3.88
N SER A 329 -11.72 -18.90 2.66
CA SER A 329 -12.50 -19.65 1.68
C SER A 329 -11.61 -20.68 0.97
N VAL A 330 -12.10 -21.93 0.80
CA VAL A 330 -11.37 -23.01 0.12
C VAL A 330 -12.24 -23.64 -0.95
N ARG A 331 -11.70 -23.76 -2.16
CA ARG A 331 -12.39 -24.36 -3.30
C ARG A 331 -11.50 -25.35 -4.05
N ILE A 332 -12.08 -26.48 -4.46
CA ILE A 332 -11.41 -27.42 -5.35
C ILE A 332 -11.74 -27.05 -6.79
N VAL A 333 -10.71 -26.93 -7.63
CA VAL A 333 -10.82 -26.51 -9.03
C VAL A 333 -10.17 -27.51 -9.97
N ASP A 334 -10.67 -27.61 -11.19
CA ASP A 334 -10.14 -28.51 -12.22
C ASP A 334 -9.01 -27.84 -13.00
N GLY A 335 -7.82 -27.88 -12.41
CA GLY A 335 -6.60 -27.36 -12.99
C GLY A 335 -6.47 -25.82 -12.94
N VAL A 336 -5.37 -25.36 -13.54
CA VAL A 336 -4.98 -23.94 -13.51
C VAL A 336 -5.94 -23.04 -14.27
N ASP A 337 -6.55 -23.53 -15.36
CA ASP A 337 -7.50 -22.73 -16.15
C ASP A 337 -8.78 -22.41 -15.36
N ALA A 338 -9.29 -23.37 -14.58
CA ALA A 338 -10.43 -23.16 -13.69
C ALA A 338 -10.06 -22.24 -12.51
N ALA A 339 -8.83 -22.34 -11.99
CA ALA A 339 -8.32 -21.40 -11.00
C ALA A 339 -8.25 -19.97 -11.55
N MET A 340 -7.72 -19.78 -12.75
CA MET A 340 -7.68 -18.48 -13.43
C MET A 340 -9.09 -17.92 -13.69
N ALA A 341 -10.04 -18.76 -14.09
CA ALA A 341 -11.42 -18.34 -14.29
C ALA A 341 -12.04 -17.84 -12.99
N HIS A 342 -11.84 -18.56 -11.87
CA HIS A 342 -12.28 -18.15 -10.55
C HIS A 342 -11.67 -16.80 -10.13
N ILE A 343 -10.36 -16.65 -10.25
CA ILE A 343 -9.65 -15.40 -9.89
C ILE A 343 -10.13 -14.23 -10.75
N ASN A 344 -10.35 -14.43 -12.03
CA ASN A 344 -10.84 -13.38 -12.93
C ASN A 344 -12.28 -12.96 -12.60
N GLU A 345 -13.12 -13.89 -12.12
CA GLU A 345 -14.51 -13.61 -11.76
C GLU A 345 -14.65 -12.94 -10.39
N TYR A 346 -13.91 -13.42 -9.39
CA TYR A 346 -14.09 -13.04 -7.99
C TYR A 346 -12.99 -12.13 -7.45
N GLY A 347 -11.79 -12.18 -8.03
CA GLY A 347 -10.61 -11.49 -7.52
C GLY A 347 -10.65 -9.97 -7.70
N SER A 348 -9.92 -9.30 -6.83
CA SER A 348 -9.70 -7.83 -6.89
C SER A 348 -8.46 -7.45 -7.70
N HIS A 349 -7.74 -8.40 -8.29
CA HIS A 349 -6.45 -8.20 -8.97
C HIS A 349 -5.36 -7.58 -8.09
N HIS A 350 -5.46 -7.80 -6.78
CA HIS A 350 -4.51 -7.30 -5.80
C HIS A 350 -3.28 -8.21 -5.68
N THR A 351 -3.50 -9.48 -5.33
CA THR A 351 -2.40 -10.46 -5.14
C THR A 351 -2.91 -11.84 -5.45
N ASP A 352 -2.30 -12.50 -6.42
CA ASP A 352 -2.58 -13.87 -6.79
C ASP A 352 -1.28 -14.64 -6.88
N ALA A 353 -1.27 -15.88 -6.36
CA ALA A 353 -0.08 -16.71 -6.29
C ALA A 353 -0.38 -18.15 -6.68
N ILE A 354 0.61 -18.83 -7.23
CA ILE A 354 0.60 -20.26 -7.50
C ILE A 354 1.70 -20.94 -6.70
N ILE A 355 1.39 -22.07 -6.07
CA ILE A 355 2.37 -22.98 -5.46
C ILE A 355 2.53 -24.16 -6.41
N THR A 356 3.69 -24.26 -7.05
CA THR A 356 4.01 -25.31 -8.02
C THR A 356 5.51 -25.63 -7.98
N CYS A 357 5.89 -26.80 -8.45
CA CYS A 357 7.31 -27.19 -8.52
C CYS A 357 8.03 -26.63 -9.77
N LEU A 358 7.29 -26.31 -10.84
CA LEU A 358 7.87 -25.95 -12.15
C LEU A 358 7.12 -24.76 -12.78
N LEU A 359 7.72 -23.57 -12.72
CA LEU A 359 7.15 -22.33 -13.27
C LEU A 359 6.84 -22.41 -14.78
N TYR A 360 7.63 -23.15 -15.55
CA TYR A 360 7.43 -23.28 -16.99
C TYR A 360 6.31 -24.29 -17.39
N THR A 361 5.88 -25.14 -16.45
CA THR A 361 4.77 -26.09 -16.67
C THR A 361 3.43 -25.58 -16.11
N SER A 362 3.47 -24.59 -15.23
CA SER A 362 2.30 -23.95 -14.63
C SER A 362 2.51 -22.42 -14.63
N PRO A 363 2.43 -21.78 -15.81
CA PRO A 363 2.68 -20.34 -15.90
C PRO A 363 1.63 -19.55 -15.14
N SER A 364 2.11 -18.58 -14.36
CA SER A 364 1.26 -17.62 -13.68
C SER A 364 0.54 -16.71 -14.69
N PRO A 365 -0.71 -16.29 -14.44
CA PRO A 365 -1.40 -15.28 -15.25
C PRO A 365 -0.58 -14.00 -15.45
N ARG A 366 0.25 -13.62 -14.46
CA ARG A 366 1.17 -12.47 -14.57
C ARG A 366 2.30 -12.71 -15.56
N ASP A 367 2.79 -13.93 -15.69
CA ASP A 367 3.85 -14.27 -16.65
C ASP A 367 3.28 -14.23 -18.08
N LEU A 368 2.06 -14.70 -18.26
CA LEU A 368 1.33 -14.59 -19.53
C LEU A 368 1.03 -13.13 -19.89
N ALA A 369 0.68 -12.28 -18.92
CA ALA A 369 0.46 -10.86 -19.15
C ALA A 369 1.74 -10.13 -19.57
N ARG A 370 2.90 -10.48 -19.00
CA ARG A 370 4.20 -9.92 -19.41
C ARG A 370 4.61 -10.35 -20.81
N SER A 371 4.31 -11.59 -21.21
CA SER A 371 4.62 -12.10 -22.54
C SER A 371 3.65 -11.60 -23.63
N ARG A 372 2.48 -11.10 -23.23
CA ARG A 372 1.41 -10.60 -24.12
C ARG A 372 1.24 -9.08 -24.09
N MET A 373 2.08 -8.33 -23.35
CA MET A 373 2.09 -6.89 -23.59
C MET A 373 2.51 -6.66 -25.02
N PRO A 374 1.61 -6.23 -25.91
CA PRO A 374 2.02 -5.86 -27.23
C PRO A 374 3.06 -4.76 -27.07
N SER A 375 4.12 -4.83 -27.84
CA SER A 375 4.95 -3.69 -28.19
C SER A 375 4.07 -2.74 -29.03
N SER A 376 3.03 -2.21 -28.44
CA SER A 376 2.15 -1.24 -29.08
C SER A 376 2.41 0.08 -28.44
N ALA A 377 2.87 0.77 -29.25
CA ALA A 377 2.49 1.90 -30.03
C ALA A 377 2.34 3.11 -29.12
#